data_fc8c255dd853729c11e7f4a698473a0d
#
_entry.id   fc8c255dd853729c11e7f4a698473a0d
#
_cell.length_a   1.000
_cell.length_b   1.000
_cell.length_c   1.000
_cell.angle_alpha   90.00
_cell.angle_beta   90.00
_cell.angle_gamma   90.00
#
_symmetry.space_group_name_H-M   'P 1'
#
loop_
_entity.id
_entity.type
_entity.pdbx_description
1 polymer ?
#
loop_
_entity_poly.entity_id
_entity_poly.type
_entity_poly.pdbx_seq_one_letter_code
_entity_poly.pdbx_strand_id
1 'polypeptide(L)'
;MIFILPLLSFLIGGVKLSFEVPVLKQLATTSFIYEGGVSLPPELIALTLSLSLYTATFIAECVRAGIQGVGKGQKEAAASIGLTPNQVLKLVIMPQALRIIIPPTTNQYLNLTKNSSLAAAIAYPDLVLVFAGTALMQTGKAIEIVSITMFTYLTLSISISILMNWYNKKIAIQEK
;
A
#
# COMPACT_ATOMS: atom_id res chain seq x y z
N MET A 1 7.84 8.64 -8.78
CA MET A 1 6.77 8.76 -7.79
C MET A 1 6.51 10.20 -7.35
N ILE A 2 7.53 10.99 -6.97
CA ILE A 2 7.40 12.37 -6.49
C ILE A 2 6.67 13.30 -7.48
N PHE A 3 6.85 13.09 -8.79
CA PHE A 3 6.16 13.89 -9.83
C PHE A 3 4.76 13.37 -10.20
N ILE A 4 4.48 12.09 -9.96
CA ILE A 4 3.19 11.47 -10.31
C ILE A 4 2.10 11.90 -9.32
N LEU A 5 2.43 12.00 -8.04
CA LEU A 5 1.50 12.42 -6.99
C LEU A 5 0.89 13.81 -7.23
N PRO A 6 1.70 14.88 -7.43
CA PRO A 6 1.14 16.20 -7.71
C PRO A 6 0.38 16.27 -9.03
N LEU A 7 0.87 15.57 -10.07
CA LEU A 7 0.20 15.52 -11.36
C LEU A 7 -1.18 14.86 -11.24
N LEU A 8 -1.26 13.74 -10.50
CA LEU A 8 -2.50 13.02 -10.31
C LEU A 8 -3.50 13.81 -9.44
N SER A 9 -3.02 14.49 -8.40
CA SER A 9 -3.87 15.37 -7.58
C SER A 9 -4.41 16.56 -8.37
N PHE A 10 -3.62 17.10 -9.30
CA PHE A 10 -4.05 18.15 -10.20
C PHE A 10 -5.12 17.66 -11.20
N LEU A 11 -4.93 16.47 -11.79
CA LEU A 11 -5.89 15.86 -12.72
C LEU A 11 -7.21 15.48 -12.05
N ILE A 12 -7.16 15.03 -10.80
CA ILE A 12 -8.34 14.63 -10.03
C ILE A 12 -8.94 15.82 -9.28
N GLY A 13 -8.22 16.96 -9.27
CA GLY A 13 -8.64 18.18 -8.59
C GLY A 13 -10.07 18.59 -8.93
N GLY A 14 -10.94 18.59 -7.91
CA GLY A 14 -12.37 18.88 -8.06
C GLY A 14 -13.30 17.67 -8.11
N VAL A 15 -12.79 16.46 -8.21
CA VAL A 15 -13.62 15.25 -8.13
C VAL A 15 -13.88 14.91 -6.66
N LYS A 16 -15.05 15.26 -6.16
CA LYS A 16 -15.55 14.80 -4.86
C LYS A 16 -16.41 13.55 -5.08
N LEU A 17 -15.93 12.40 -4.64
CA LEU A 17 -16.74 11.19 -4.60
C LEU A 17 -17.56 11.20 -3.30
N SER A 18 -18.87 11.32 -3.42
CA SER A 18 -19.78 11.23 -2.29
C SER A 18 -20.53 9.89 -2.36
N PHE A 19 -20.48 9.12 -1.28
CA PHE A 19 -21.07 7.77 -1.19
C PHE A 19 -22.46 7.74 -0.56
N GLU A 20 -22.91 8.87 0.04
CA GLU A 20 -24.26 8.99 0.55
C GLU A 20 -25.10 9.87 -0.37
N VAL A 21 -26.42 9.60 -0.43
CA VAL A 21 -27.34 10.44 -1.19
C VAL A 21 -27.44 11.78 -0.46
N PRO A 22 -26.97 12.88 -1.06
CA PRO A 22 -27.04 14.19 -0.42
C PRO A 22 -28.49 14.64 -0.30
N VAL A 23 -28.87 15.05 0.89
CA VAL A 23 -30.21 15.61 1.15
C VAL A 23 -30.17 17.11 0.84
N LEU A 24 -31.11 17.58 -0.01
CA LEU A 24 -31.27 18.99 -0.32
C LEU A 24 -31.80 19.72 0.91
N LYS A 25 -30.99 20.60 1.48
CA LYS A 25 -31.38 21.50 2.56
C LYS A 25 -31.49 22.92 2.04
N GLN A 26 -32.67 23.51 2.20
CA GLN A 26 -32.91 24.89 1.84
C GLN A 26 -32.33 25.81 2.93
N LEU A 27 -31.28 26.54 2.63
CA LEU A 27 -30.59 27.43 3.57
C LEU A 27 -31.22 28.85 3.59
N ALA A 28 -31.80 29.25 2.50
CA ALA A 28 -32.55 30.52 2.34
C ALA A 28 -33.47 30.40 1.14
N THR A 29 -34.33 31.36 0.93
CA THR A 29 -35.37 31.37 -0.12
C THR A 29 -34.85 31.12 -1.55
N THR A 30 -33.55 31.24 -1.78
CA THR A 30 -32.92 31.09 -3.11
C THR A 30 -31.65 30.21 -3.16
N SER A 31 -31.18 29.67 -2.04
CA SER A 31 -29.96 28.83 -2.03
C SER A 31 -30.24 27.46 -1.47
N PHE A 32 -29.87 26.43 -2.24
CA PHE A 32 -29.93 25.03 -1.85
C PHE A 32 -28.50 24.51 -1.65
N ILE A 33 -28.25 23.83 -0.53
CA ILE A 33 -26.99 23.15 -0.25
C ILE A 33 -27.31 21.67 -0.05
N TYR A 34 -26.46 20.81 -0.61
CA TYR A 34 -26.49 19.39 -0.32
C TYR A 34 -25.75 19.15 1.00
N GLU A 35 -26.47 18.67 2.02
CA GLU A 35 -25.87 18.18 3.27
C GLU A 35 -25.91 16.65 3.29
N GLY A 36 -24.81 16.06 3.75
CA GLY A 36 -24.64 14.62 3.82
C GLY A 36 -23.69 14.07 2.75
N GLY A 37 -23.27 12.84 2.96
CA GLY A 37 -22.35 12.17 2.09
C GLY A 37 -20.91 12.17 2.62
N VAL A 38 -20.21 11.04 2.41
CA VAL A 38 -18.77 10.94 2.66
C VAL A 38 -18.04 11.49 1.44
N SER A 39 -17.46 12.68 1.56
CA SER A 39 -16.63 13.25 0.51
C SER A 39 -15.19 12.77 0.66
N LEU A 40 -14.67 12.07 -0.36
CA LEU A 40 -13.26 11.76 -0.43
C LEU A 40 -12.49 12.94 -1.03
N PRO A 41 -11.48 13.47 -0.34
CA PRO A 41 -10.65 14.52 -0.90
C PRO A 41 -9.85 13.99 -2.10
N PRO A 42 -9.66 14.78 -3.16
CA PRO A 42 -8.94 14.36 -4.36
C PRO A 42 -7.49 13.96 -4.06
N GLU A 43 -6.87 14.52 -3.04
CA GLU A 43 -5.53 14.18 -2.57
C GLU A 43 -5.45 12.73 -2.09
N LEU A 44 -6.48 12.25 -1.36
CA LEU A 44 -6.55 10.86 -0.89
C LEU A 44 -6.67 9.88 -2.06
N ILE A 45 -7.49 10.21 -3.05
CA ILE A 45 -7.66 9.39 -4.26
C ILE A 45 -6.34 9.32 -5.03
N ALA A 46 -5.71 10.47 -5.25
CA ALA A 46 -4.42 10.58 -5.93
C ALA A 46 -3.32 9.78 -5.21
N LEU A 47 -3.25 9.91 -3.89
CA LEU A 47 -2.30 9.18 -3.05
C LEU A 47 -2.52 7.67 -3.16
N THR A 48 -3.77 7.22 -2.98
CA THR A 48 -4.11 5.79 -3.01
C THR A 48 -3.79 5.17 -4.37
N LEU A 49 -4.19 5.82 -5.47
CA LEU A 49 -3.89 5.34 -6.82
C LEU A 49 -2.39 5.30 -7.09
N SER A 50 -1.67 6.37 -6.76
CA SER A 50 -0.21 6.43 -7.00
C SER A 50 0.55 5.39 -6.20
N LEU A 51 0.25 5.23 -4.91
CA LEU A 51 0.89 4.23 -4.05
C LEU A 51 0.53 2.81 -4.48
N SER A 52 -0.73 2.56 -4.83
CA SER A 52 -1.18 1.24 -5.29
C SER A 52 -0.50 0.84 -6.60
N LEU A 53 -0.50 1.71 -7.60
CA LEU A 53 0.15 1.43 -8.89
C LEU A 53 1.66 1.25 -8.74
N TYR A 54 2.31 2.13 -7.98
CA TYR A 54 3.73 2.04 -7.72
C TYR A 54 4.10 0.72 -7.02
N THR A 55 3.39 0.37 -5.96
CA THR A 55 3.68 -0.85 -5.20
C THR A 55 3.33 -2.11 -6.00
N ALA A 56 2.25 -2.07 -6.78
CA ALA A 56 1.82 -3.18 -7.63
C ALA A 56 2.90 -3.59 -8.64
N THR A 57 3.63 -2.63 -9.23
CA THR A 57 4.72 -2.94 -10.17
C THR A 57 5.84 -3.74 -9.51
N PHE A 58 6.23 -3.39 -8.29
CA PHE A 58 7.26 -4.12 -7.55
C PHE A 58 6.78 -5.50 -7.09
N ILE A 59 5.53 -5.59 -6.64
CA ILE A 59 4.95 -6.90 -6.25
C ILE A 59 4.85 -7.81 -7.48
N ALA A 60 4.43 -7.28 -8.62
CA ALA A 60 4.37 -8.03 -9.87
C ALA A 60 5.75 -8.58 -10.27
N GLU A 61 6.80 -7.77 -10.11
CA GLU A 61 8.17 -8.19 -10.38
C GLU A 61 8.65 -9.28 -9.38
N CYS A 62 8.32 -9.16 -8.10
CA CYS A 62 8.59 -10.21 -7.11
C CYS A 62 7.90 -11.52 -7.48
N VAL A 63 6.64 -11.47 -7.93
CA VAL A 63 5.88 -12.65 -8.36
C VAL A 63 6.51 -13.25 -9.60
N ARG A 64 6.86 -12.44 -10.59
CA ARG A 64 7.52 -12.89 -11.82
C ARG A 64 8.85 -13.59 -11.50
N ALA A 65 9.69 -12.96 -10.70
CA ALA A 65 10.98 -13.49 -10.28
C ALA A 65 10.82 -14.80 -9.50
N GLY A 66 9.83 -14.90 -8.61
CA GLY A 66 9.55 -16.11 -7.85
C GLY A 66 9.12 -17.28 -8.73
N ILE A 67 8.26 -17.05 -9.71
CA ILE A 67 7.83 -18.10 -10.66
C ILE A 67 8.99 -18.53 -11.56
N GLN A 68 9.83 -17.60 -12.00
CA GLN A 68 11.01 -17.88 -12.82
C GLN A 68 12.12 -18.56 -12.02
N GLY A 69 12.21 -18.28 -10.71
CA GLY A 69 13.18 -18.87 -9.79
C GLY A 69 12.99 -20.37 -9.54
N VAL A 70 11.80 -20.92 -9.86
CA VAL A 70 11.59 -22.36 -9.80
C VAL A 70 12.34 -23.06 -10.93
N GLY A 71 13.24 -23.96 -10.57
CA GLY A 71 14.14 -24.63 -11.51
C GLY A 71 13.40 -25.33 -12.67
N LYS A 72 13.97 -25.21 -13.87
CA LYS A 72 13.40 -25.83 -15.08
C LYS A 72 13.20 -27.34 -14.94
N GLY A 73 14.13 -28.03 -14.28
CA GLY A 73 14.05 -29.47 -14.03
C GLY A 73 12.79 -29.90 -13.27
N GLN A 74 12.29 -29.07 -12.36
CA GLN A 74 11.03 -29.33 -11.65
C GLN A 74 9.82 -29.33 -12.61
N LYS A 75 9.83 -28.43 -13.58
CA LYS A 75 8.78 -28.34 -14.60
C LYS A 75 8.84 -29.53 -15.55
N GLU A 76 10.04 -29.88 -15.98
CA GLU A 76 10.29 -31.03 -16.89
C GLU A 76 9.95 -32.35 -16.23
N ALA A 77 10.37 -32.56 -14.99
CA ALA A 77 10.02 -33.76 -14.21
C ALA A 77 8.51 -33.90 -14.02
N ALA A 78 7.82 -32.81 -13.71
CA ALA A 78 6.37 -32.80 -13.57
C ALA A 78 5.65 -33.13 -14.91
N ALA A 79 6.17 -32.61 -16.01
CA ALA A 79 5.65 -32.93 -17.34
C ALA A 79 5.88 -34.40 -17.72
N SER A 80 7.03 -34.97 -17.34
CA SER A 80 7.39 -36.38 -17.64
C SER A 80 6.46 -37.39 -16.95
N ILE A 81 5.86 -37.03 -15.82
CA ILE A 81 4.85 -37.86 -15.14
C ILE A 81 3.42 -37.58 -15.62
N GLY A 82 3.25 -36.80 -16.70
CA GLY A 82 1.97 -36.58 -17.37
C GLY A 82 1.09 -35.49 -16.76
N LEU A 83 1.64 -34.61 -15.91
CA LEU A 83 0.88 -33.48 -15.37
C LEU A 83 0.58 -32.44 -16.48
N THR A 84 -0.66 -31.98 -16.53
CA THR A 84 -1.05 -30.88 -17.41
C THR A 84 -0.40 -29.55 -16.96
N PRO A 85 -0.22 -28.55 -17.85
CA PRO A 85 0.41 -27.28 -17.49
C PRO A 85 -0.22 -26.59 -16.28
N ASN A 86 -1.54 -26.67 -16.14
CA ASN A 86 -2.25 -26.10 -14.98
C ASN A 86 -1.97 -26.88 -13.68
N GLN A 87 -1.81 -28.18 -13.75
CA GLN A 87 -1.42 -29.00 -12.60
C GLN A 87 0.03 -28.75 -12.22
N VAL A 88 0.94 -28.64 -13.19
CA VAL A 88 2.35 -28.26 -12.96
C VAL A 88 2.42 -26.90 -12.25
N LEU A 89 1.65 -25.91 -12.72
CA LEU A 89 1.61 -24.60 -12.09
C LEU A 89 1.13 -24.69 -10.63
N LYS A 90 -0.01 -25.34 -10.38
CA LYS A 90 -0.65 -25.35 -9.05
C LYS A 90 0.05 -26.25 -8.04
N LEU A 91 0.51 -27.42 -8.47
CA LEU A 91 1.02 -28.47 -7.56
C LEU A 91 2.54 -28.38 -7.36
N VAL A 92 3.28 -27.88 -8.35
CA VAL A 92 4.75 -27.88 -8.33
C VAL A 92 5.31 -26.47 -8.23
N ILE A 93 4.89 -25.58 -9.13
CA ILE A 93 5.49 -24.25 -9.25
C ILE A 93 5.02 -23.32 -8.11
N MET A 94 3.71 -23.22 -7.89
CA MET A 94 3.15 -22.26 -6.92
C MET A 94 3.65 -22.48 -5.49
N PRO A 95 3.71 -23.70 -4.92
CA PRO A 95 4.23 -23.91 -3.58
C PRO A 95 5.69 -23.50 -3.42
N GLN A 96 6.50 -23.71 -4.44
CA GLN A 96 7.92 -23.35 -4.45
C GLN A 96 8.09 -21.84 -4.71
N ALA A 97 7.36 -21.27 -5.67
CA ALA A 97 7.41 -19.86 -6.00
C ALA A 97 6.98 -18.97 -4.82
N LEU A 98 5.94 -19.34 -4.07
CA LEU A 98 5.48 -18.58 -2.91
C LEU A 98 6.60 -18.41 -1.86
N ARG A 99 7.45 -19.38 -1.65
CA ARG A 99 8.58 -19.27 -0.74
C ARG A 99 9.59 -18.20 -1.19
N ILE A 100 9.74 -18.03 -2.50
CA ILE A 100 10.65 -17.04 -3.09
C ILE A 100 9.97 -15.66 -3.10
N ILE A 101 8.65 -15.60 -3.34
CA ILE A 101 7.87 -14.37 -3.47
C ILE A 101 7.66 -13.65 -2.14
N ILE A 102 7.35 -14.40 -1.06
CA ILE A 102 6.88 -13.82 0.20
C ILE A 102 7.93 -12.95 0.89
N PRO A 103 9.22 -13.33 1.02
CA PRO A 103 10.21 -12.49 1.68
C PRO A 103 10.39 -11.10 1.03
N PRO A 104 10.59 -10.95 -0.30
CA PRO A 104 10.71 -9.64 -0.91
C PRO A 104 9.39 -8.85 -0.89
N THR A 105 8.23 -9.53 -0.95
CA THR A 105 6.92 -8.86 -0.82
C THR A 105 6.75 -8.23 0.57
N THR A 106 7.28 -8.85 1.62
CA THR A 106 7.29 -8.26 2.97
C THR A 106 7.97 -6.89 2.98
N ASN A 107 9.10 -6.75 2.28
CA ASN A 107 9.79 -5.48 2.16
C ASN A 107 8.97 -4.42 1.42
N GLN A 108 8.10 -4.82 0.48
CA GLN A 108 7.22 -3.89 -0.21
C GLN A 108 6.14 -3.32 0.72
N TYR A 109 5.60 -4.10 1.65
CA TYR A 109 4.66 -3.60 2.66
C TYR A 109 5.35 -2.61 3.63
N LEU A 110 6.57 -2.88 4.04
CA LEU A 110 7.35 -1.95 4.87
C LEU A 110 7.66 -0.66 4.12
N ASN A 111 8.01 -0.75 2.85
CA ASN A 111 8.24 0.41 1.99
C ASN A 111 6.95 1.21 1.76
N LEU A 112 5.82 0.54 1.56
CA LEU A 112 4.51 1.20 1.42
C LEU A 112 4.17 2.03 2.66
N THR A 113 4.40 1.49 3.86
CA THR A 113 4.17 2.19 5.12
C THR A 113 5.03 3.45 5.23
N LYS A 114 6.30 3.39 4.81
CA LYS A 114 7.19 4.57 4.79
C LYS A 114 6.78 5.57 3.69
N ASN A 115 6.43 5.06 2.52
CA ASN A 115 6.02 5.88 1.38
C ASN A 115 4.68 6.58 1.60
N SER A 116 3.85 6.12 2.55
CA SER A 116 2.60 6.83 2.91
C SER A 116 2.88 8.24 3.43
N SER A 117 4.05 8.49 4.03
CA SER A 117 4.48 9.82 4.47
C SER A 117 4.66 10.83 3.32
N LEU A 118 4.73 10.36 2.07
CA LEU A 118 4.72 11.26 0.90
C LEU A 118 3.38 11.98 0.71
N ALA A 119 2.34 11.61 1.46
CA ALA A 119 1.09 12.35 1.55
C ALA A 119 1.30 13.81 1.96
N ALA A 120 2.29 14.07 2.82
CA ALA A 120 2.67 15.41 3.23
C ALA A 120 3.07 16.31 2.03
N ALA A 121 3.63 15.74 0.96
CA ALA A 121 4.03 16.48 -0.25
C ALA A 121 2.85 17.03 -1.07
N ILE A 122 1.65 16.49 -0.87
CA ILE A 122 0.40 16.95 -1.50
C ILE A 122 -0.53 17.61 -0.47
N ALA A 123 0.01 18.04 0.66
CA ALA A 123 -0.71 18.66 1.76
C ALA A 123 -1.88 17.82 2.33
N TYR A 124 -1.88 16.51 2.10
CA TYR A 124 -2.82 15.61 2.76
C TYR A 124 -2.39 15.38 4.20
N PRO A 125 -3.29 15.58 5.20
CA PRO A 125 -2.95 15.48 6.62
C PRO A 125 -2.67 14.03 7.02
N ASP A 126 -1.43 13.63 6.83
CA ASP A 126 -0.87 12.38 7.34
C ASP A 126 -0.16 12.61 8.70
N LEU A 127 0.38 11.56 9.26
CA LEU A 127 1.10 11.61 10.53
C LEU A 127 2.28 12.58 10.49
N VAL A 128 3.03 12.65 9.39
CA VAL A 128 4.17 13.57 9.24
C VAL A 128 3.69 15.01 9.17
N LEU A 129 2.68 15.31 8.35
CA LEU A 129 2.19 16.67 8.20
C LEU A 129 1.55 17.19 9.49
N VAL A 130 0.82 16.32 10.22
CA VAL A 130 0.18 16.71 11.49
C VAL A 130 1.22 16.95 12.57
N PHE A 131 2.17 16.04 12.77
CA PHE A 131 3.18 16.19 13.81
C PHE A 131 4.31 17.13 13.39
N ALA A 132 5.03 16.85 12.33
CA ALA A 132 6.19 17.64 11.93
C ALA A 132 5.82 18.97 11.26
N GLY A 133 4.62 19.07 10.66
CA GLY A 133 4.09 20.34 10.16
C GLY A 133 3.37 21.14 11.23
N THR A 134 2.17 20.71 11.60
CA THR A 134 1.27 21.50 12.44
C THR A 134 1.72 21.59 13.90
N ALA A 135 2.00 20.44 14.55
CA ALA A 135 2.35 20.42 15.97
C ALA A 135 3.70 21.09 16.23
N LEU A 136 4.66 20.91 15.32
CA LEU A 136 5.97 21.58 15.43
C LEU A 136 5.84 23.09 15.34
N MET A 137 5.04 23.60 14.39
CA MET A 137 4.82 25.03 14.23
C MET A 137 4.11 25.68 15.44
N GLN A 138 3.21 24.93 16.09
CA GLN A 138 2.47 25.42 17.25
C GLN A 138 3.26 25.38 18.54
N THR A 139 4.12 24.39 18.75
CA THR A 139 4.81 24.16 20.02
C THR A 139 6.27 24.60 20.03
N GLY A 140 6.92 24.66 18.86
CA GLY A 140 8.34 24.93 18.71
C GLY A 140 9.28 23.84 19.24
N LYS A 141 8.73 22.70 19.70
CA LYS A 141 9.47 21.59 20.33
C LYS A 141 9.91 20.55 19.31
N ALA A 142 10.90 20.89 18.49
CA ALA A 142 11.31 20.10 17.33
C ALA A 142 11.79 18.69 17.73
N ILE A 143 12.63 18.55 18.73
CA ILE A 143 13.24 17.26 19.11
C ILE A 143 12.17 16.30 19.62
N GLU A 144 11.25 16.77 20.45
CA GLU A 144 10.19 15.95 21.03
C GLU A 144 9.25 15.42 19.94
N ILE A 145 8.79 16.31 19.05
CA ILE A 145 7.83 15.96 17.98
C ILE A 145 8.45 15.03 16.95
N VAL A 146 9.67 15.31 16.52
CA VAL A 146 10.37 14.41 15.58
C VAL A 146 10.60 13.05 16.22
N SER A 147 10.98 13.00 17.50
CA SER A 147 11.15 11.74 18.23
C SER A 147 9.86 10.92 18.30
N ILE A 148 8.72 11.57 18.61
CA ILE A 148 7.40 10.92 18.64
C ILE A 148 7.03 10.38 17.25
N THR A 149 7.24 11.18 16.21
CA THR A 149 6.94 10.77 14.83
C THR A 149 7.78 9.55 14.43
N MET A 150 9.09 9.58 14.69
CA MET A 150 9.99 8.46 14.42
C MET A 150 9.60 7.21 15.21
N PHE A 151 9.28 7.37 16.50
CA PHE A 151 8.85 6.26 17.35
C PHE A 151 7.56 5.61 16.83
N THR A 152 6.60 6.41 16.36
CA THR A 152 5.35 5.92 15.79
C THR A 152 5.62 5.09 14.51
N TYR A 153 6.43 5.61 13.57
CA TYR A 153 6.80 4.85 12.37
C TYR A 153 7.61 3.59 12.68
N LEU A 154 8.49 3.65 13.69
CA LEU A 154 9.24 2.48 14.15
C LEU A 154 8.30 1.40 14.69
N THR A 155 7.33 1.78 15.52
CA THR A 155 6.33 0.88 16.09
C THR A 155 5.49 0.23 15.00
N LEU A 156 5.01 1.00 14.03
CA LEU A 156 4.28 0.48 12.88
C LEU A 156 5.14 -0.50 12.06
N SER A 157 6.37 -0.14 11.77
CA SER A 157 7.29 -0.98 10.99
C SER A 157 7.61 -2.30 11.71
N ILE A 158 7.83 -2.27 13.01
CA ILE A 158 8.07 -3.47 13.83
C ILE A 158 6.80 -4.34 13.84
N SER A 159 5.63 -3.76 14.03
CA SER A 159 4.35 -4.48 14.04
C SER A 159 4.12 -5.22 12.73
N ILE A 160 4.32 -4.54 11.59
CA ILE A 160 4.23 -5.14 10.25
C ILE A 160 5.27 -6.24 10.08
N SER A 161 6.51 -6.01 10.50
CA SER A 161 7.60 -6.98 10.39
C SER A 161 7.30 -8.26 11.19
N ILE A 162 6.80 -8.14 12.41
CA ILE A 162 6.42 -9.28 13.26
C ILE A 162 5.28 -10.06 12.59
N LEU A 163 4.25 -9.38 12.12
CA LEU A 163 3.09 -10.00 11.47
C LEU A 163 3.50 -10.74 10.19
N MET A 164 4.32 -10.13 9.36
CA MET A 164 4.81 -10.74 8.12
C MET A 164 5.78 -11.89 8.39
N ASN A 165 6.62 -11.78 9.40
CA ASN A 165 7.54 -12.87 9.79
C ASN A 165 6.77 -14.07 10.35
N TRP A 166 5.72 -13.83 11.12
CA TRP A 166 4.81 -14.88 11.58
C TRP A 166 4.13 -15.57 10.38
N TYR A 167 3.64 -14.79 9.42
CA TYR A 167 3.04 -15.30 8.18
C TYR A 167 4.03 -16.11 7.35
N ASN A 168 5.26 -15.61 7.18
CA ASN A 168 6.35 -16.31 6.50
C ASN A 168 6.64 -17.66 7.13
N LYS A 169 6.73 -17.74 8.47
CA LYS A 169 6.95 -19.00 9.18
C LYS A 169 5.84 -20.03 8.98
N LYS A 170 4.59 -19.55 8.85
CA LYS A 170 3.43 -20.42 8.62
C LYS A 170 3.42 -21.02 7.20
N ILE A 171 3.94 -20.29 6.21
CA ILE A 171 4.00 -20.71 4.80
C ILE A 171 5.30 -21.44 4.47
N ALA A 172 6.38 -21.18 5.19
CA ALA A 172 7.60 -21.96 5.12
C ALA A 172 7.28 -23.39 5.60
N ILE A 173 6.84 -24.24 4.67
CA ILE A 173 6.59 -25.65 4.93
C ILE A 173 7.92 -26.26 5.37
N GLN A 174 7.89 -26.94 6.51
CA GLN A 174 9.05 -27.63 7.05
C GLN A 174 9.59 -28.62 6.00
N GLU A 175 10.82 -28.41 5.59
CA GLU A 175 11.59 -29.49 4.99
C GLU A 175 11.82 -30.54 6.08
N LYS A 176 11.12 -31.66 5.98
CA LYS A 176 11.54 -32.91 6.61
C LYS A 176 12.38 -33.69 5.64
#